data_9f6cde53a98a7ec0629a568fb0360f2d
#
_entry.id   9f6cde53a98a7ec0629a568fb0360f2d
#
_cell.length_a   1.000
_cell.length_b   1.000
_cell.length_c   1.000
_cell.angle_alpha   90.00
_cell.angle_beta   90.00
_cell.angle_gamma   90.00
#
_symmetry.space_group_name_H-M   'P 1'
#
loop_
_entity.id
_entity.type
_entity.pdbx_description
1 polymer ?
#
loop_
_entity_poly.entity_id
_entity_poly.type
_entity_poly.pdbx_seq_one_letter_code
_entity_poly.pdbx_strand_id
1 'polypeptide(L)'
;MQRRAQVAKLTKEILNSQEYKKRRAQDDEQYLMRAFACFTLISCDYLYRQFNCKAAGIQRFINFLKPSMGYVKDDPDYFRLMNEAFVDEIGLDIMKELGMEFENEEERNEQ
;
A
#
# COMPACT_ATOMS: atom_id res chain seq x y z
N MET A 1 23.37 -11.87 35.93
CA MET A 1 22.24 -12.66 35.42
C MET A 1 20.89 -11.97 35.63
N GLN A 2 20.63 -11.46 36.83
CA GLN A 2 19.35 -10.79 37.14
C GLN A 2 19.10 -9.53 36.31
N ARG A 3 20.14 -8.76 35.98
CA ARG A 3 20.01 -7.54 35.18
C ARG A 3 19.57 -7.83 33.74
N ARG A 4 20.08 -8.91 33.15
CA ARG A 4 19.69 -9.30 31.77
C ARG A 4 18.23 -9.71 31.69
N ALA A 5 17.76 -10.46 32.70
CA ALA A 5 16.37 -10.87 32.76
C ALA A 5 15.43 -9.69 32.96
N GLN A 6 15.83 -8.71 33.79
CA GLN A 6 15.05 -7.49 34.00
C GLN A 6 15.00 -6.62 32.76
N VAL A 7 16.13 -6.46 32.05
CA VAL A 7 16.19 -5.69 30.82
C VAL A 7 15.34 -6.36 29.72
N ALA A 8 15.42 -7.68 29.61
CA ALA A 8 14.61 -8.41 28.64
C ALA A 8 13.12 -8.28 28.93
N LYS A 9 12.73 -8.32 30.21
CA LYS A 9 11.33 -8.14 30.62
C LYS A 9 10.84 -6.72 30.32
N LEU A 10 11.64 -5.69 30.63
CA LEU A 10 11.31 -4.30 30.33
C LEU A 10 11.20 -4.06 28.83
N THR A 11 12.12 -4.62 28.03
CA THR A 11 12.08 -4.54 26.60
C THR A 11 10.79 -5.15 26.05
N LYS A 12 10.42 -6.31 26.58
CA LYS A 12 9.19 -6.99 26.16
C LYS A 12 7.94 -6.19 26.53
N GLU A 13 7.93 -5.57 27.72
CA GLU A 13 6.83 -4.71 28.15
C GLU A 13 6.71 -3.49 27.26
N ILE A 14 7.83 -2.85 26.90
CA ILE A 14 7.86 -1.70 25.99
C ILE A 14 7.35 -2.11 24.60
N LEU A 15 7.81 -3.25 24.09
CA LEU A 15 7.39 -3.75 22.78
C LEU A 15 5.89 -4.07 22.72
N ASN A 16 5.31 -4.45 23.86
CA ASN A 16 3.89 -4.77 23.95
C ASN A 16 3.04 -3.58 24.38
N SER A 17 3.67 -2.44 24.72
CA SER A 17 2.93 -1.27 25.15
C SER A 17 2.09 -0.70 23.99
N GLN A 18 0.94 -0.11 24.33
CA GLN A 18 0.07 0.52 23.34
C GLN A 18 0.77 1.70 22.65
N GLU A 19 1.66 2.38 23.38
CA GLU A 19 2.42 3.49 22.86
C GLU A 19 3.37 3.06 21.74
N TYR A 20 4.07 1.96 21.93
CA TYR A 20 4.95 1.39 20.90
C TYR A 20 4.15 0.96 19.68
N LYS A 21 3.04 0.25 19.87
CA LYS A 21 2.17 -0.17 18.78
C LYS A 21 1.63 1.01 18.00
N LYS A 22 1.29 2.09 18.70
CA LYS A 22 0.79 3.31 18.07
C LYS A 22 1.86 3.98 17.22
N ARG A 23 3.09 4.08 17.72
CA ARG A 23 4.22 4.64 16.96
C ARG A 23 4.52 3.82 15.72
N ARG A 24 4.52 2.50 15.85
CA ARG A 24 4.78 1.60 14.73
C ARG A 24 3.70 1.73 13.66
N ALA A 25 2.44 1.84 14.06
CA ALA A 25 1.34 2.06 13.14
C ALA A 25 1.48 3.38 12.39
N GLN A 26 1.93 4.45 13.08
CA GLN A 26 2.19 5.75 12.45
C GLN A 26 3.35 5.68 11.48
N ASP A 27 4.42 4.98 11.83
CA ASP A 27 5.60 4.81 10.97
C ASP A 27 5.22 4.02 9.71
N ASP A 28 4.43 2.96 9.84
CA ASP A 28 3.94 2.18 8.71
C ASP A 28 3.05 3.02 7.80
N GLU A 29 2.19 3.85 8.38
CA GLU A 29 1.32 4.76 7.63
C GLU A 29 2.14 5.79 6.86
N GLN A 30 3.17 6.37 7.47
CA GLN A 30 4.07 7.32 6.81
C GLN A 30 4.83 6.65 5.67
N TYR A 31 5.28 5.41 5.87
CA TYR A 31 5.96 4.65 4.82
C TYR A 31 5.03 4.41 3.63
N LEU A 32 3.79 4.01 3.89
CA LEU A 32 2.80 3.79 2.84
C LEU A 32 2.49 5.08 2.07
N MET A 33 2.36 6.20 2.78
CA MET A 33 2.12 7.50 2.14
C MET A 33 3.29 7.91 1.25
N ARG A 34 4.52 7.68 1.73
CA ARG A 34 5.72 7.97 0.95
C ARG A 34 5.81 7.09 -0.29
N ALA A 35 5.55 5.79 -0.14
CA ALA A 35 5.54 4.85 -1.25
C ALA A 35 4.50 5.27 -2.30
N PHE A 36 3.31 5.64 -1.86
CA PHE A 36 2.26 6.12 -2.75
C PHE A 36 2.68 7.38 -3.50
N ALA A 37 3.30 8.33 -2.81
CA ALA A 37 3.81 9.56 -3.43
C ALA A 37 4.86 9.25 -4.50
N CYS A 38 5.78 8.33 -4.22
CA CYS A 38 6.80 7.91 -5.18
C CYS A 38 6.20 7.24 -6.41
N PHE A 39 5.23 6.35 -6.22
CA PHE A 39 4.53 5.71 -7.35
C PHE A 39 3.78 6.73 -8.17
N THR A 40 3.14 7.70 -7.53
CA THR A 40 2.46 8.79 -8.23
C THR A 40 3.43 9.59 -9.08
N LEU A 41 4.60 9.93 -8.52
CA LEU A 41 5.63 10.66 -9.25
C LEU A 41 6.14 9.88 -10.46
N ILE A 42 6.39 8.58 -10.30
CA ILE A 42 6.82 7.71 -11.40
C ILE A 42 5.76 7.68 -12.50
N SER A 43 4.50 7.54 -12.11
CA SER A 43 3.37 7.53 -13.05
C SER A 43 3.24 8.85 -13.79
N CYS A 44 3.37 9.96 -13.08
CA CYS A 44 3.31 11.30 -13.68
C CYS A 44 4.47 11.53 -14.63
N ASP A 45 5.67 11.07 -14.28
CA ASP A 45 6.84 11.16 -15.15
C ASP A 45 6.59 10.40 -16.46
N TYR A 46 6.02 9.18 -16.36
CA TYR A 46 5.68 8.39 -17.54
C TYR A 46 4.66 9.10 -18.43
N LEU A 47 3.60 9.62 -17.84
CA LEU A 47 2.57 10.36 -18.59
C LEU A 47 3.13 11.59 -19.28
N TYR A 48 4.00 12.31 -18.60
CA TYR A 48 4.65 13.50 -19.16
C TYR A 48 5.56 13.14 -20.34
N ARG A 49 6.43 12.15 -20.16
CA ARG A 49 7.44 11.80 -21.17
C ARG A 49 6.89 11.03 -22.34
N GLN A 50 5.95 10.10 -22.11
CA GLN A 50 5.45 9.22 -23.16
C GLN A 50 4.19 9.75 -23.84
N PHE A 51 3.35 10.48 -23.10
CA PHE A 51 2.06 10.96 -23.62
C PHE A 51 1.96 12.47 -23.67
N ASN A 52 3.04 13.17 -23.34
CA ASN A 52 3.11 14.63 -23.40
C ASN A 52 2.03 15.31 -22.56
N CYS A 53 1.63 14.69 -21.45
CA CYS A 53 0.67 15.28 -20.52
C CYS A 53 1.30 16.45 -19.78
N LYS A 54 0.69 17.62 -19.88
CA LYS A 54 1.16 18.83 -19.21
C LYS A 54 0.42 19.01 -17.87
N ALA A 55 0.58 20.16 -17.25
CA ALA A 55 0.07 20.42 -15.91
C ALA A 55 -1.42 20.07 -15.74
N ALA A 56 -2.26 20.44 -16.70
CA ALA A 56 -3.69 20.16 -16.62
C ALA A 56 -4.01 18.67 -16.67
N GLY A 57 -3.33 17.92 -17.54
CA GLY A 57 -3.50 16.46 -17.66
C GLY A 57 -2.99 15.74 -16.43
N ILE A 58 -1.84 16.14 -15.91
CA ILE A 58 -1.26 15.57 -14.69
C ILE A 58 -2.20 15.86 -13.50
N GLN A 59 -2.75 17.07 -13.41
CA GLN A 59 -3.69 17.40 -12.33
C GLN A 59 -4.95 16.55 -12.40
N ARG A 60 -5.48 16.28 -13.58
CA ARG A 60 -6.63 15.38 -13.74
C ARG A 60 -6.30 13.97 -13.27
N PHE A 61 -5.11 13.48 -13.57
CA PHE A 61 -4.64 12.18 -13.14
C PHE A 61 -4.55 12.11 -11.60
N ILE A 62 -3.97 13.14 -10.98
CA ILE A 62 -3.86 13.22 -9.51
C ILE A 62 -5.26 13.24 -8.88
N ASN A 63 -6.18 14.01 -9.44
CA ASN A 63 -7.55 14.09 -8.95
C ASN A 63 -8.28 12.76 -9.07
N PHE A 64 -7.96 11.97 -10.08
CA PHE A 64 -8.48 10.61 -10.24
C PHE A 64 -7.92 9.66 -9.17
N LEU A 65 -6.63 9.80 -8.85
CA LEU A 65 -5.97 8.93 -7.86
C LEU A 65 -6.43 9.17 -6.42
N LYS A 66 -6.69 10.42 -6.05
CA LYS A 66 -6.97 10.77 -4.64
C LYS A 66 -8.08 9.94 -4.00
N PRO A 67 -9.26 9.76 -4.62
CA PRO A 67 -10.30 8.91 -4.03
C PRO A 67 -9.86 7.45 -3.87
N SER A 68 -9.02 6.96 -4.77
CA SER A 68 -8.55 5.57 -4.75
C SER A 68 -7.69 5.25 -3.53
N MET A 69 -7.02 6.26 -2.94
CA MET A 69 -6.25 6.06 -1.72
C MET A 69 -7.11 5.53 -0.57
N GLY A 70 -8.35 6.01 -0.45
CA GLY A 70 -9.27 5.54 0.59
C GLY A 70 -9.61 4.07 0.45
N TYR A 71 -9.67 3.56 -0.77
CA TYR A 71 -10.03 2.17 -1.02
C TYR A 71 -8.93 1.18 -0.62
N VAL A 72 -7.68 1.62 -0.54
CA VAL A 72 -6.59 0.74 -0.10
C VAL A 72 -6.86 0.16 1.28
N LYS A 73 -7.42 0.98 2.17
CA LYS A 73 -7.70 0.59 3.55
C LYS A 73 -9.12 0.06 3.73
N ASP A 74 -10.10 0.71 3.09
CA ASP A 74 -11.51 0.49 3.38
C ASP A 74 -12.17 -0.55 2.48
N ASP A 75 -11.61 -0.81 1.30
CA ASP A 75 -12.21 -1.74 0.35
C ASP A 75 -11.13 -2.55 -0.37
N PRO A 76 -10.65 -3.64 0.25
CA PRO A 76 -9.60 -4.47 -0.34
C PRO A 76 -10.01 -5.15 -1.65
N ASP A 77 -11.31 -5.37 -1.86
CA ASP A 77 -11.81 -6.00 -3.08
C ASP A 77 -11.78 -5.06 -4.29
N TYR A 78 -11.75 -3.76 -4.07
CA TYR A 78 -11.76 -2.77 -5.14
C TYR A 78 -10.60 -2.99 -6.13
N PHE A 79 -9.39 -3.16 -5.61
CA PHE A 79 -8.20 -3.33 -6.44
C PHE A 79 -8.14 -4.72 -7.07
N ARG A 80 -8.65 -5.75 -6.38
CA ARG A 80 -8.74 -7.09 -6.96
C ARG A 80 -9.68 -7.09 -8.17
N LEU A 81 -10.84 -6.46 -8.04
CA LEU A 81 -11.80 -6.34 -9.13
C LEU A 81 -11.24 -5.51 -10.28
N MET A 82 -10.49 -4.45 -9.97
CA MET A 82 -9.81 -3.64 -10.99
C MET A 82 -8.81 -4.48 -11.78
N ASN A 83 -8.00 -5.29 -11.10
CA ASN A 83 -7.05 -6.16 -11.77
C ASN A 83 -7.76 -7.20 -12.66
N GLU A 84 -8.86 -7.78 -12.16
CA GLU A 84 -9.68 -8.71 -12.95
C GLU A 84 -10.24 -8.05 -14.20
N ALA A 85 -10.65 -6.79 -14.10
CA ALA A 85 -11.13 -6.02 -15.24
C ALA A 85 -10.03 -5.86 -16.31
N PHE A 86 -8.79 -5.60 -15.91
CA PHE A 86 -7.66 -5.53 -16.83
C PHE A 86 -7.42 -6.87 -17.54
N VAL A 87 -7.51 -7.98 -16.79
CA VAL A 87 -7.40 -9.32 -17.40
C VAL A 87 -8.49 -9.52 -18.45
N ASP A 88 -9.72 -9.17 -18.11
CA ASP A 88 -10.87 -9.39 -19.00
C ASP A 88 -10.84 -8.47 -20.22
N GLU A 89 -10.47 -7.21 -20.03
CA GLU A 89 -10.56 -6.19 -21.09
C GLU A 89 -9.35 -6.20 -22.02
N ILE A 90 -8.13 -6.37 -21.48
CA ILE A 90 -6.90 -6.28 -22.28
C ILE A 90 -5.98 -7.49 -22.13
N GLY A 91 -6.39 -8.51 -21.38
CA GLY A 91 -5.61 -9.74 -21.23
C GLY A 91 -4.34 -9.57 -20.42
N LEU A 92 -4.27 -8.57 -19.55
CA LEU A 92 -3.07 -8.27 -18.75
C LEU A 92 -3.39 -8.37 -17.27
N ASP A 93 -2.68 -9.28 -16.58
CA ASP A 93 -2.74 -9.42 -15.13
C ASP A 93 -1.61 -8.58 -14.53
N ILE A 94 -1.96 -7.37 -14.07
CA ILE A 94 -0.98 -6.39 -13.58
C ILE A 94 -0.29 -6.88 -12.31
N MET A 95 -1.05 -7.48 -11.39
CA MET A 95 -0.47 -8.01 -10.14
C MET A 95 0.54 -9.10 -10.41
N LYS A 96 0.25 -9.98 -11.38
CA LYS A 96 1.18 -11.02 -11.79
C LYS A 96 2.47 -10.43 -12.39
N GLU A 97 2.33 -9.39 -13.21
CA GLU A 97 3.50 -8.70 -13.77
C GLU A 97 4.37 -8.07 -12.67
N LEU A 98 3.75 -7.62 -11.58
CA LEU A 98 4.46 -7.07 -10.43
C LEU A 98 5.03 -8.16 -9.51
N GLY A 99 4.76 -9.45 -9.79
CA GLY A 99 5.17 -10.54 -8.92
C GLY A 99 4.41 -10.58 -7.60
N MET A 100 3.17 -10.06 -7.58
CA MET A 100 2.34 -9.96 -6.40
C MET A 100 1.03 -10.70 -6.59
N GLU A 101 0.41 -11.12 -5.50
CA GLU A 101 -0.89 -11.78 -5.52
C GLU A 101 -1.79 -11.15 -4.46
N PHE A 102 -3.09 -11.09 -4.75
CA PHE A 102 -4.07 -10.70 -3.73
C PHE A 102 -4.30 -11.86 -2.78
N GLU A 103 -4.49 -11.56 -1.49
CA GLU A 103 -4.87 -12.57 -0.51
C GLU A 103 -6.22 -13.17 -0.88
N ASN A 104 -6.29 -14.50 -0.84
CA ASN A 104 -7.52 -15.23 -1.09
C ASN A 104 -8.31 -15.34 0.23
N GLU A 105 -9.60 -15.01 0.20
CA GLU A 105 -10.47 -15.12 1.39
C GLU A 105 -10.53 -16.55 1.93
N GLU A 106 -10.44 -17.56 1.06
CA GLU A 106 -10.41 -18.95 1.48
C GLU A 106 -9.16 -19.27 2.29
N GLU A 107 -8.02 -18.70 1.92
CA GLU A 107 -6.77 -18.87 2.68
C GLU A 107 -6.83 -18.21 4.04
N ARG A 108 -7.54 -17.09 4.17
CA ARG A 108 -7.74 -16.43 5.46
C ARG A 108 -8.57 -17.28 6.42
N ASN A 109 -9.57 -17.99 5.91
CA ASN A 109 -10.47 -18.77 6.73
C ASN A 109 -9.86 -20.08 7.21
N GLU A 110 -8.82 -20.58 6.57
CA GLU A 110 -8.09 -21.78 6.97
C GLU A 110 -7.07 -21.51 8.10
N GLN A 111 -6.77 -20.26 8.39
CA GLN A 111 -5.88 -19.87 9.48
C GLN A 111 -6.66 -19.48 10.72
#